data_88fac60b26d530c7d14debcd8b5ec825
#
_entry.id   88fac60b26d530c7d14debcd8b5ec825
#
_cell.length_a   1.000
_cell.length_b   1.000
_cell.length_c   1.000
_cell.angle_alpha   90.00
_cell.angle_beta   90.00
_cell.angle_gamma   90.00
#
_symmetry.space_group_name_H-M   'P 1'
#
loop_
_entity.id
_entity.type
_entity.pdbx_description
1 polymer ?
#
loop_
_entity_poly.entity_id
_entity_poly.type
_entity_poly.pdbx_seq_one_letter_code
_entity_poly.pdbx_strand_id
1 'polypeptide(L)'
;MIAERHILPQLQQCIERLEEQGVNLILFLCTGDFPAVFHSKVPLIFPCKVLNGLVPALSNRGKIAVVVPTPQHVDQTEKKWNQYVKESIIIPASPYGSQDDLDAAARAAAKMDVDLVVMDCIGYNI
;
A
#
# COMPACT_ATOMS: atom_id res chain seq x y z
N MET A 1 -4.17 14.85 3.96
CA MET A 1 -4.26 15.74 5.10
C MET A 1 -5.57 16.51 5.12
N ILE A 2 -5.79 17.62 4.44
CA ILE A 2 -7.14 18.22 4.36
C ILE A 2 -8.12 17.30 3.63
N ALA A 3 -7.69 16.63 2.58
CA ALA A 3 -8.48 15.65 1.83
C ALA A 3 -8.91 14.44 2.68
N GLU A 4 -8.07 13.95 3.57
CA GLU A 4 -8.38 12.80 4.44
C GLU A 4 -9.52 13.10 5.41
N ARG A 5 -9.53 14.27 6.01
CA ARG A 5 -10.59 14.68 6.95
C ARG A 5 -11.97 14.74 6.32
N HIS A 6 -12.04 15.03 5.02
CA HIS A 6 -13.32 15.06 4.28
C HIS A 6 -13.75 13.66 3.79
N ILE A 7 -12.80 12.77 3.55
CA ILE A 7 -13.08 11.43 3.04
C ILE A 7 -13.52 10.46 4.15
N LEU A 8 -12.96 10.57 5.36
CA LEU A 8 -13.23 9.62 6.44
C LEU A 8 -14.72 9.47 6.80
N PRO A 9 -15.52 10.55 6.96
CA PRO A 9 -16.95 10.41 7.20
C PRO A 9 -17.69 9.75 6.04
N GLN A 10 -17.28 10.00 4.80
CA GLN A 10 -17.87 9.39 3.61
C GLN A 10 -17.55 7.90 3.53
N LEU A 11 -16.36 7.50 3.93
CA LEU A 11 -15.97 6.08 4.00
C LEU A 11 -16.81 5.33 5.04
N GLN A 12 -17.04 5.92 6.20
CA GLN A 12 -17.91 5.32 7.21
C GLN A 12 -19.35 5.12 6.68
N GLN A 13 -19.89 6.11 5.97
CA GLN A 13 -21.20 5.99 5.33
C GLN A 13 -21.22 4.89 4.24
N CYS A 14 -20.14 4.76 3.49
CA CYS A 14 -20.02 3.67 2.51
C CYS A 14 -20.03 2.28 3.18
N ILE A 15 -19.35 2.14 4.30
CA ILE A 15 -19.36 0.90 5.10
C ILE A 15 -20.78 0.55 5.52
N GLU A 16 -21.52 1.51 6.09
CA GLU A 16 -22.89 1.33 6.54
C GLU A 16 -23.83 0.91 5.40
N ARG A 17 -23.71 1.56 4.22
CA ARG A 17 -24.50 1.21 3.03
C ARG A 17 -24.19 -0.22 2.53
N LEU A 18 -22.92 -0.62 2.55
CA LEU A 18 -22.54 -1.98 2.15
C LEU A 18 -23.09 -3.02 3.13
N GLU A 19 -23.07 -2.73 4.43
CA GLU A 19 -23.67 -3.59 5.43
C GLU A 19 -25.20 -3.76 5.23
N GLU A 20 -25.89 -2.68 4.88
CA GLU A 20 -27.33 -2.71 4.54
C GLU A 20 -27.62 -3.57 3.31
N GLN A 21 -26.66 -3.68 2.38
CA GLN A 21 -26.75 -4.57 1.22
C GLN A 21 -26.44 -6.04 1.55
N GLY A 22 -26.09 -6.34 2.79
CA GLY A 22 -25.85 -7.70 3.26
C GLY A 22 -24.53 -8.31 2.88
N VAL A 23 -23.49 -7.48 2.68
CA VAL A 23 -22.12 -7.99 2.43
C VAL A 23 -21.57 -8.67 3.69
N ASN A 24 -20.68 -9.65 3.50
CA ASN A 24 -20.03 -10.39 4.59
C ASN A 24 -18.61 -9.91 4.89
N LEU A 25 -18.07 -9.04 4.04
CA LEU A 25 -16.69 -8.57 4.11
C LEU A 25 -16.57 -7.28 3.30
N ILE A 26 -15.73 -6.36 3.76
CA ILE A 26 -15.40 -5.12 3.04
C ILE A 26 -13.90 -5.03 2.85
N LEU A 27 -13.46 -4.90 1.59
CA LEU A 27 -12.07 -4.69 1.21
C LEU A 27 -11.86 -3.23 0.78
N PHE A 28 -10.92 -2.55 1.40
CA PHE A 28 -10.47 -1.23 0.95
C PHE A 28 -9.51 -1.37 -0.23
N LEU A 29 -9.77 -0.67 -1.32
CA LEU A 29 -8.91 -0.68 -2.50
C LEU A 29 -7.86 0.45 -2.44
N CYS A 30 -7.08 0.47 -1.36
CA CYS A 30 -6.00 1.42 -1.18
C CYS A 30 -4.95 0.84 -0.21
N THR A 31 -3.67 1.01 -0.53
CA THR A 31 -2.55 0.59 0.33
C THR A 31 -2.14 1.65 1.35
N GLY A 32 -2.76 2.83 1.34
CA GLY A 32 -2.51 3.89 2.30
C GLY A 32 -3.00 3.54 3.72
N ASP A 33 -2.38 4.16 4.71
CA ASP A 33 -2.84 4.07 6.09
C ASP A 33 -4.01 5.01 6.33
N PHE A 34 -5.05 4.50 6.97
CA PHE A 34 -6.17 5.30 7.41
C PHE A 34 -6.02 5.61 8.91
N PRO A 35 -5.93 6.88 9.30
CA PRO A 35 -5.71 7.27 10.71
C PRO A 35 -6.93 7.10 11.59
N ALA A 36 -8.09 6.78 11.02
CA ALA A 36 -9.35 6.63 11.74
C ALA A 36 -9.68 5.17 12.05
N VAL A 37 -10.39 4.98 13.13
CA VAL A 37 -11.05 3.71 13.46
C VAL A 37 -12.44 3.72 12.85
N PHE A 38 -12.72 2.79 11.94
CA PHE A 38 -14.05 2.59 11.37
C PHE A 38 -14.85 1.62 12.22
N HIS A 39 -16.16 1.86 12.30
CA HIS A 39 -17.10 0.94 12.91
C HIS A 39 -17.74 0.07 11.84
N SER A 40 -17.73 -1.23 12.03
CA SER A 40 -18.35 -2.18 11.11
C SER A 40 -18.81 -3.44 11.84
N LYS A 41 -19.92 -4.01 11.37
CA LYS A 41 -20.45 -5.30 11.82
C LYS A 41 -19.81 -6.47 11.09
N VAL A 42 -19.13 -6.19 9.98
CA VAL A 42 -18.42 -7.20 9.16
C VAL A 42 -16.92 -6.92 9.16
N PRO A 43 -16.09 -7.91 8.87
CA PRO A 43 -14.64 -7.69 8.77
C PRO A 43 -14.28 -6.65 7.72
N LEU A 44 -13.36 -5.74 8.08
CA LEU A 44 -12.73 -4.78 7.18
C LEU A 44 -11.31 -5.25 6.86
N ILE A 45 -10.97 -5.35 5.58
CA ILE A 45 -9.61 -5.66 5.13
C ILE A 45 -8.93 -4.40 4.62
N PHE A 46 -7.80 -4.08 5.23
CA PHE A 46 -6.93 -2.99 4.84
C PHE A 46 -5.66 -3.57 4.20
N PRO A 47 -5.44 -3.38 2.89
CA PRO A 47 -4.26 -3.91 2.22
C PRO A 47 -2.93 -3.51 2.86
N CYS A 48 -2.82 -2.28 3.39
CA CYS A 48 -1.62 -1.86 4.11
C CYS A 48 -1.30 -2.75 5.31
N LYS A 49 -2.30 -3.13 6.10
CA LYS A 49 -2.12 -4.02 7.26
C LYS A 49 -1.74 -5.44 6.85
N VAL A 50 -2.32 -5.93 5.75
CA VAL A 50 -1.97 -7.23 5.17
C VAL A 50 -0.51 -7.23 4.71
N LEU A 51 -0.09 -6.20 3.97
CA LEU A 51 1.29 -6.07 3.51
C LEU A 51 2.28 -5.93 4.68
N ASN A 52 1.95 -5.12 5.68
CA ASN A 52 2.79 -4.91 6.85
C ASN A 52 3.03 -6.20 7.64
N GLY A 53 2.08 -7.13 7.63
CA GLY A 53 2.22 -8.47 8.23
C GLY A 53 2.89 -9.50 7.32
N LEU A 54 2.50 -9.52 6.05
CA LEU A 54 2.94 -10.52 5.09
C LEU A 54 4.38 -10.32 4.62
N VAL A 55 4.78 -9.08 4.31
CA VAL A 55 6.09 -8.76 3.74
C VAL A 55 7.24 -9.16 4.67
N PRO A 56 7.22 -8.82 5.97
CA PRO A 56 8.27 -9.30 6.88
C PRO A 56 8.32 -10.83 7.01
N ALA A 57 7.17 -11.49 6.90
CA ALA A 57 7.11 -12.96 6.97
C ALA A 57 7.73 -13.64 5.73
N LEU A 58 7.69 -12.98 4.57
CA LEU A 58 8.25 -13.49 3.32
C LEU A 58 9.71 -13.11 3.10
N SER A 59 10.18 -12.03 3.74
CA SER A 59 11.54 -11.53 3.56
C SER A 59 12.51 -12.20 4.54
N ASN A 60 13.35 -13.09 4.02
CA ASN A 60 14.29 -13.86 4.85
C ASN A 60 15.40 -13.00 5.47
N ARG A 61 15.89 -11.99 4.74
CA ARG A 61 16.97 -11.10 5.17
C ARG A 61 16.49 -9.73 5.65
N GLY A 62 15.20 -9.45 5.47
CA GLY A 62 14.61 -8.17 5.78
C GLY A 62 15.00 -7.04 4.84
N LYS A 63 15.38 -7.36 3.59
CA LYS A 63 15.74 -6.40 2.54
C LYS A 63 14.70 -6.40 1.44
N ILE A 64 14.03 -5.28 1.24
CA ILE A 64 12.97 -5.14 0.23
C ILE A 64 13.18 -3.93 -0.65
N ALA A 65 12.68 -3.98 -1.88
CA ALA A 65 12.43 -2.81 -2.72
C ALA A 65 10.94 -2.51 -2.72
N VAL A 66 10.58 -1.24 -2.61
CA VAL A 66 9.19 -0.79 -2.62
C VAL A 66 8.99 0.19 -3.76
N VAL A 67 8.08 -0.13 -4.68
CA VAL A 67 7.71 0.76 -5.78
C VAL A 67 6.53 1.61 -5.33
N VAL A 68 6.67 2.93 -5.42
CA VAL A 68 5.66 3.91 -5.01
C VAL A 68 5.22 4.80 -6.17
N PRO A 69 3.99 5.33 -6.15
CA PRO A 69 3.45 6.04 -7.30
C PRO A 69 4.10 7.40 -7.57
N THR A 70 4.67 8.04 -6.56
CA THR A 70 5.27 9.39 -6.72
C THR A 70 6.53 9.56 -5.89
N PRO A 71 7.47 10.44 -6.32
CA PRO A 71 8.66 10.77 -5.55
C PRO A 71 8.37 11.39 -4.17
N GLN A 72 7.24 12.07 -4.00
CA GLN A 72 6.86 12.69 -2.73
C GLN A 72 6.59 11.67 -1.62
N HIS A 73 6.30 10.43 -1.95
CA HIS A 73 6.04 9.37 -0.99
C HIS A 73 7.30 8.62 -0.52
N VAL A 74 8.47 8.90 -1.09
CA VAL A 74 9.70 8.14 -0.81
C VAL A 74 10.05 8.16 0.67
N ASP A 75 10.24 9.34 1.26
CA ASP A 75 10.68 9.47 2.66
C ASP A 75 9.68 8.88 3.65
N GLN A 76 8.40 9.12 3.41
CA GLN A 76 7.33 8.60 4.26
C GLN A 76 7.25 7.08 4.18
N THR A 77 7.37 6.54 2.99
CA THR A 77 7.32 5.09 2.73
C THR A 77 8.53 4.38 3.33
N GLU A 78 9.72 4.95 3.19
CA GLU A 78 10.93 4.41 3.81
C GLU A 78 10.80 4.34 5.33
N LYS A 79 10.37 5.42 5.97
CA LYS A 79 10.12 5.46 7.42
C LYS A 79 9.08 4.43 7.86
N LYS A 80 8.03 4.24 7.07
CA LYS A 80 7.00 3.23 7.32
C LYS A 80 7.59 1.83 7.27
N TRP A 81 8.23 1.46 6.17
CA TRP A 81 8.73 0.10 5.97
C TRP A 81 9.89 -0.28 6.88
N ASN A 82 10.75 0.67 7.24
CA ASN A 82 11.87 0.43 8.17
C ASN A 82 11.42 0.11 9.60
N GLN A 83 10.12 0.20 9.89
CA GLN A 83 9.53 -0.32 11.13
C GLN A 83 9.27 -1.83 11.08
N TYR A 84 9.16 -2.41 9.90
CA TYR A 84 8.77 -3.80 9.66
C TYR A 84 9.90 -4.66 9.10
N VAL A 85 10.82 -4.05 8.37
CA VAL A 85 11.94 -4.72 7.71
C VAL A 85 13.27 -4.05 8.08
N LYS A 86 14.37 -4.75 7.84
CA LYS A 86 15.71 -4.25 8.16
C LYS A 86 16.16 -3.11 7.24
N GLU A 87 15.81 -3.21 5.96
CA GLU A 87 16.19 -2.25 4.93
C GLU A 87 15.11 -2.18 3.85
N SER A 88 14.68 -0.99 3.52
CA SER A 88 13.78 -0.75 2.39
C SER A 88 14.39 0.25 1.41
N ILE A 89 14.36 -0.09 0.13
CA ILE A 89 14.80 0.77 -0.97
C ILE A 89 13.57 1.19 -1.74
N ILE A 90 13.32 2.49 -1.79
CA ILE A 90 12.09 3.03 -2.39
C ILE A 90 12.37 3.49 -3.81
N ILE A 91 11.56 3.01 -4.75
CA ILE A 91 11.65 3.32 -6.17
C ILE A 91 10.38 4.03 -6.61
N PRO A 92 10.42 5.33 -6.95
CA PRO A 92 9.25 6.02 -7.46
C PRO A 92 9.02 5.64 -8.93
N ALA A 93 7.80 5.20 -9.24
CA ALA A 93 7.35 4.95 -10.62
C ALA A 93 5.82 5.02 -10.66
N SER A 94 5.27 5.95 -11.43
CA SER A 94 3.81 6.11 -11.51
C SER A 94 3.14 4.94 -12.23
N PRO A 95 2.07 4.35 -11.66
CA PRO A 95 1.28 3.33 -12.37
C PRO A 95 0.53 3.90 -13.58
N TYR A 96 0.40 5.21 -13.66
CA TYR A 96 -0.25 5.94 -14.76
C TYR A 96 0.76 6.64 -15.69
N GLY A 97 2.05 6.40 -15.48
CA GLY A 97 3.14 6.92 -16.30
C GLY A 97 3.38 6.11 -17.57
N SER A 98 4.55 6.29 -18.17
CA SER A 98 4.92 5.51 -19.34
C SER A 98 5.31 4.08 -18.96
N GLN A 99 5.12 3.14 -19.89
CA GLN A 99 5.59 1.77 -19.72
C GLN A 99 7.12 1.73 -19.54
N ASP A 100 7.84 2.62 -20.20
CA ASP A 100 9.30 2.71 -20.09
C ASP A 100 9.76 3.05 -18.67
N ASP A 101 9.01 3.90 -17.94
CA ASP A 101 9.31 4.24 -16.54
C ASP A 101 9.10 3.04 -15.62
N LEU A 102 8.03 2.28 -15.83
CA LEU A 102 7.75 1.06 -15.08
C LEU A 102 8.80 -0.02 -15.37
N ASP A 103 9.19 -0.20 -16.62
CA ASP A 103 10.23 -1.13 -17.03
C ASP A 103 11.61 -0.73 -16.47
N ALA A 104 11.90 0.56 -16.40
CA ALA A 104 13.11 1.06 -15.76
C ALA A 104 13.14 0.78 -14.27
N ALA A 105 12.00 0.98 -13.58
CA ALA A 105 11.86 0.64 -12.16
C ALA A 105 12.04 -0.87 -11.92
N ALA A 106 11.44 -1.70 -12.77
CA ALA A 106 11.58 -3.15 -12.70
C ALA A 106 13.03 -3.60 -12.91
N ARG A 107 13.71 -3.04 -13.90
CA ARG A 107 15.15 -3.30 -14.15
C ARG A 107 16.04 -2.84 -12.99
N ALA A 108 15.71 -1.71 -12.37
CA ALA A 108 16.42 -1.22 -11.19
C ALA A 108 16.24 -2.18 -10.02
N ALA A 109 15.02 -2.61 -9.73
CA ALA A 109 14.73 -3.56 -8.67
C ALA A 109 15.42 -4.91 -8.90
N ALA A 110 15.46 -5.39 -10.14
CA ALA A 110 16.10 -6.66 -10.49
C ALA A 110 17.62 -6.68 -10.26
N LYS A 111 18.27 -5.51 -10.25
CA LYS A 111 19.71 -5.37 -9.98
C LYS A 111 20.03 -5.20 -8.50
N MET A 112 19.01 -5.00 -7.66
CA MET A 112 19.19 -4.82 -6.22
C MET A 112 19.29 -6.16 -5.52
N ASP A 113 20.12 -6.22 -4.48
CA ASP A 113 20.21 -7.38 -3.59
C ASP A 113 19.07 -7.33 -2.55
N VAL A 114 17.85 -7.61 -3.00
CA VAL A 114 16.65 -7.64 -2.18
C VAL A 114 15.93 -8.98 -2.24
N ASP A 115 15.21 -9.32 -1.18
CA ASP A 115 14.46 -10.57 -1.09
C ASP A 115 13.14 -10.49 -1.85
N LEU A 116 12.57 -9.29 -1.92
CA LEU A 116 11.18 -9.06 -2.30
C LEU A 116 11.00 -7.68 -2.89
N VAL A 117 10.11 -7.56 -3.86
CA VAL A 117 9.65 -6.28 -4.40
C VAL A 117 8.18 -6.09 -4.03
N VAL A 118 7.88 -4.97 -3.41
CA VAL A 118 6.51 -4.57 -3.03
C VAL A 118 6.05 -3.45 -3.95
N MET A 119 4.91 -3.62 -4.58
CA MET A 119 4.24 -2.54 -5.33
C MET A 119 3.18 -1.89 -4.42
N ASP A 120 3.54 -0.75 -3.83
CA ASP A 120 2.74 -0.08 -2.79
C ASP A 120 1.74 0.91 -3.39
N CYS A 121 0.93 0.43 -4.32
CA CYS A 121 -0.22 1.12 -4.87
C CYS A 121 -1.11 0.13 -5.63
N ILE A 122 -2.42 0.21 -5.46
CA ILE A 122 -3.36 -0.65 -6.18
C ILE A 122 -3.47 -0.31 -7.68
N GLY A 123 -2.96 0.84 -8.10
CA GLY A 123 -2.95 1.25 -9.50
C GLY A 123 -1.98 0.47 -10.38
N TYR A 124 -1.03 -0.28 -9.81
CA TYR A 124 -0.16 -1.15 -10.60
C TYR A 124 -0.93 -2.36 -11.11
N ASN A 125 -0.86 -2.59 -12.40
CA ASN A 125 -1.47 -3.73 -13.06
C ASN A 125 -0.48 -4.38 -14.04
N ILE A 126 -0.84 -5.55 -14.52
CA ILE A 126 -0.08 -6.30 -15.52
C ILE A 126 -0.51 -5.84 -16.92
#